data_c46ab58d04b96fa023b85f60d4de1935
#
_entry.id   c46ab58d04b96fa023b85f60d4de1935
#
_cell.length_a   1.000
_cell.length_b   1.000
_cell.length_c   1.000
_cell.angle_alpha   90.00
_cell.angle_beta   90.00
_cell.angle_gamma   90.00
#
_symmetry.space_group_name_H-M   'P 1'
#
loop_
_entity.id
_entity.type
_entity.pdbx_description
1 polymer ?
#
loop_
_entity_poly.entity_id
_entity_poly.type
_entity_poly.pdbx_seq_one_letter_code
_entity_poly.pdbx_strand_id
1 'polypeptide(L)'
;MSEPLRSYIAGDWILPDPANGEHAAINPATEEVCARVALCGPAEADAAVRAARAAFDGWSTTPLEQRIALVEALIAVFQRRYDEMVVAITTEMGAPHDLSRNSQAECGPGHLAETVRAAREFVWERPIGSGALLVHEAVGVCVLITPWNWPINQLAAKIGPALIAGCTMVVKPSEVAPLSAQLFAEFVAEAGFPAGVFNLVHGTGAGVGPTLTAHPEVDMVSFTGSTAAGILVSKAAADTVKRVSLELGGKSPNIVFDDAGLDAAVTRGVRHCFNNTGQSCNAPTRMLVEQSA
;
A
#
# COMPACT_ATOMS: atom_id res chain seq x y z
N MET A 1 -19.87 18.37 12.39
CA MET A 1 -18.56 17.68 12.27
C MET A 1 -18.86 16.29 11.72
N SER A 2 -18.20 15.83 10.67
CA SER A 2 -18.37 14.46 10.16
C SER A 2 -17.88 13.44 11.20
N GLU A 3 -18.50 12.26 11.23
CA GLU A 3 -18.01 11.15 12.06
C GLU A 3 -16.55 10.81 11.68
N PRO A 4 -15.72 10.39 12.66
CA PRO A 4 -14.36 9.98 12.36
C PRO A 4 -14.32 8.70 11.51
N LEU A 5 -13.30 8.58 10.65
CA LEU A 5 -13.04 7.38 9.88
C LEU A 5 -12.78 6.20 10.81
N ARG A 6 -13.28 5.03 10.42
CA ARG A 6 -13.23 3.78 11.18
C ARG A 6 -12.22 2.82 10.59
N SER A 7 -11.63 1.97 11.41
CA SER A 7 -10.82 0.85 10.94
C SER A 7 -11.72 -0.31 10.48
N TYR A 8 -11.20 -1.13 9.56
CA TYR A 8 -11.90 -2.31 9.04
C TYR A 8 -11.17 -3.56 9.51
N ILE A 9 -11.75 -4.32 10.43
CA ILE A 9 -11.13 -5.50 11.04
C ILE A 9 -12.13 -6.65 11.05
N ALA A 10 -11.68 -7.82 10.60
CA ALA A 10 -12.49 -9.06 10.57
C ALA A 10 -13.83 -8.93 9.81
N GLY A 11 -13.90 -8.04 8.81
CA GLY A 11 -15.12 -7.79 8.04
C GLY A 11 -16.02 -6.68 8.59
N ASP A 12 -15.68 -6.09 9.73
CA ASP A 12 -16.46 -5.08 10.41
C ASP A 12 -15.78 -3.71 10.46
N TRP A 13 -16.59 -2.65 10.38
CA TRP A 13 -16.16 -1.28 10.60
C TRP A 13 -16.20 -0.97 12.10
N ILE A 14 -15.02 -0.85 12.70
CA ILE A 14 -14.89 -0.61 14.14
C ILE A 14 -14.48 0.83 14.44
N LEU A 15 -15.01 1.36 15.54
CA LEU A 15 -14.53 2.59 16.16
C LEU A 15 -13.54 2.18 17.26
N PRO A 16 -12.24 2.56 17.16
CA PRO A 16 -11.25 2.24 18.18
C PRO A 16 -11.58 2.87 19.54
N ASP A 17 -10.86 2.43 20.61
CA ASP A 17 -10.98 3.04 21.93
C ASP A 17 -10.71 4.55 21.84
N PRO A 18 -11.65 5.41 22.30
CA PRO A 18 -11.46 6.86 22.29
C PRO A 18 -10.21 7.34 23.07
N ALA A 19 -9.70 6.55 23.98
CA ALA A 19 -8.46 6.85 24.71
C ALA A 19 -7.22 6.91 23.80
N ASN A 20 -7.26 6.28 22.62
CA ASN A 20 -6.21 6.37 21.62
C ASN A 20 -6.18 7.71 20.86
N GLY A 21 -7.26 8.52 21.02
CA GLY A 21 -7.39 9.83 20.38
C GLY A 21 -7.78 9.80 18.91
N GLU A 22 -7.74 10.98 18.31
CA GLU A 22 -8.04 11.18 16.89
C GLU A 22 -6.89 11.93 16.19
N HIS A 23 -6.77 11.72 14.89
CA HIS A 23 -5.92 12.52 14.02
C HIS A 23 -6.77 13.34 13.06
N ALA A 24 -6.42 14.62 12.90
CA ALA A 24 -7.03 15.50 11.91
C ALA A 24 -6.19 15.52 10.64
N ALA A 25 -6.69 14.91 9.56
CA ALA A 25 -6.08 15.04 8.24
C ALA A 25 -6.38 16.43 7.67
N ILE A 26 -5.36 17.07 7.15
CA ILE A 26 -5.43 18.45 6.65
C ILE A 26 -5.35 18.44 5.14
N ASN A 27 -6.29 19.15 4.49
CA ASN A 27 -6.19 19.45 3.08
C ASN A 27 -5.06 20.47 2.87
N PRO A 28 -3.96 20.14 2.18
CA PRO A 28 -2.81 21.03 2.07
C PRO A 28 -3.05 22.26 1.19
N ALA A 29 -4.12 22.27 0.40
CA ALA A 29 -4.47 23.42 -0.45
C ALA A 29 -5.29 24.47 0.30
N THR A 30 -6.11 24.06 1.28
CA THR A 30 -6.99 24.97 2.05
C THR A 30 -6.54 25.15 3.49
N GLU A 31 -5.62 24.30 3.97
CA GLU A 31 -5.15 24.21 5.36
C GLU A 31 -6.28 23.89 6.36
N GLU A 32 -7.42 23.39 5.86
CA GLU A 32 -8.57 23.01 6.68
C GLU A 32 -8.57 21.51 6.94
N VAL A 33 -9.22 21.09 8.05
CA VAL A 33 -9.44 19.68 8.35
C VAL A 33 -10.37 19.08 7.31
N CYS A 34 -9.89 18.11 6.55
CA CYS A 34 -10.69 17.39 5.54
C CYS A 34 -11.24 16.05 6.05
N ALA A 35 -10.62 15.45 7.06
CA ALA A 35 -11.12 14.25 7.72
C ALA A 35 -10.65 14.17 9.17
N ARG A 36 -11.39 13.42 10.00
CA ARG A 36 -10.95 12.97 11.32
C ARG A 36 -10.82 11.46 11.28
N VAL A 37 -9.79 10.95 11.90
CA VAL A 37 -9.47 9.52 11.93
C VAL A 37 -9.43 9.08 13.39
N ALA A 38 -10.26 8.11 13.76
CA ALA A 38 -10.13 7.47 15.06
C ALA A 38 -8.89 6.57 15.07
N LEU A 39 -7.99 6.80 16.01
CA LEU A 39 -6.70 6.09 16.03
C LEU A 39 -6.83 4.76 16.78
N CYS A 40 -6.34 3.70 16.14
CA CYS A 40 -6.11 2.42 16.78
C CYS A 40 -4.91 2.49 17.72
N GLY A 41 -4.98 1.69 18.79
CA GLY A 41 -3.87 1.39 19.67
C GLY A 41 -3.36 -0.05 19.49
N PRO A 42 -2.52 -0.52 20.42
CA PRO A 42 -1.98 -1.88 20.40
C PRO A 42 -3.04 -2.99 20.40
N ALA A 43 -4.18 -2.77 21.07
CA ALA A 43 -5.25 -3.75 21.18
C ALA A 43 -5.94 -4.02 19.84
N GLU A 44 -6.26 -2.96 19.08
CA GLU A 44 -6.87 -3.09 17.76
C GLU A 44 -5.86 -3.63 16.73
N ALA A 45 -4.58 -3.25 16.86
CA ALA A 45 -3.51 -3.80 16.03
C ALA A 45 -3.36 -5.33 16.25
N ASP A 46 -3.36 -5.80 17.48
CA ASP A 46 -3.36 -7.22 17.85
C ASP A 46 -4.60 -7.94 17.29
N ALA A 47 -5.78 -7.36 17.47
CA ALA A 47 -7.04 -7.91 16.97
C ALA A 47 -7.03 -8.06 15.43
N ALA A 48 -6.48 -7.09 14.70
CA ALA A 48 -6.36 -7.15 13.25
C ALA A 48 -5.41 -8.27 12.80
N VAL A 49 -4.27 -8.46 13.47
CA VAL A 49 -3.33 -9.56 13.17
C VAL A 49 -3.98 -10.91 13.46
N ARG A 50 -4.68 -11.06 14.58
CA ARG A 50 -5.40 -12.30 14.91
C ARG A 50 -6.50 -12.62 13.91
N ALA A 51 -7.23 -11.60 13.44
CA ALA A 51 -8.23 -11.77 12.39
C ALA A 51 -7.60 -12.25 11.08
N ALA A 52 -6.46 -11.65 10.69
CA ALA A 52 -5.70 -12.08 9.52
C ALA A 52 -5.18 -13.53 9.67
N ARG A 53 -4.67 -13.90 10.86
CA ARG A 53 -4.19 -15.26 11.13
C ARG A 53 -5.34 -16.28 11.08
N ALA A 54 -6.49 -15.97 11.65
CA ALA A 54 -7.66 -16.86 11.64
C ALA A 54 -8.21 -17.11 10.20
N ALA A 55 -8.08 -16.12 9.33
CA ALA A 55 -8.53 -16.22 7.92
C ALA A 55 -7.50 -16.93 7.01
N PHE A 56 -6.24 -17.06 7.45
CA PHE A 56 -5.12 -17.48 6.58
C PHE A 56 -5.31 -18.87 5.98
N ASP A 57 -5.62 -19.88 6.78
CA ASP A 57 -5.72 -21.27 6.30
C ASP A 57 -6.78 -21.41 5.22
N GLY A 58 -7.94 -20.77 5.41
CA GLY A 58 -9.02 -20.77 4.42
C GLY A 58 -8.64 -20.05 3.15
N TRP A 59 -8.02 -18.86 3.29
CA TRP A 59 -7.65 -18.04 2.14
C TRP A 59 -6.48 -18.61 1.34
N SER A 60 -5.43 -19.10 2.01
CA SER A 60 -4.23 -19.66 1.36
C SER A 60 -4.53 -20.88 0.51
N THR A 61 -5.55 -21.65 0.90
CA THR A 61 -6.01 -22.85 0.18
C THR A 61 -7.12 -22.57 -0.84
N THR A 62 -7.62 -21.32 -0.92
CA THR A 62 -8.59 -20.91 -1.95
C THR A 62 -7.96 -21.04 -3.34
N PRO A 63 -8.64 -21.69 -4.31
CA PRO A 63 -8.12 -21.85 -5.66
C PRO A 63 -7.73 -20.50 -6.30
N LEU A 64 -6.63 -20.49 -7.07
CA LEU A 64 -6.10 -19.28 -7.72
C LEU A 64 -7.17 -18.52 -8.51
N GLU A 65 -7.97 -19.23 -9.31
CA GLU A 65 -9.02 -18.60 -10.13
C GLU A 65 -10.10 -17.89 -9.30
N GLN A 66 -10.39 -18.39 -8.09
CA GLN A 66 -11.33 -17.71 -7.19
C GLN A 66 -10.71 -16.44 -6.59
N ARG A 67 -9.41 -16.49 -6.24
CA ARG A 67 -8.68 -15.30 -5.79
C ARG A 67 -8.60 -14.24 -6.89
N ILE A 68 -8.33 -14.68 -8.13
CA ILE A 68 -8.34 -13.80 -9.32
C ILE A 68 -9.73 -13.17 -9.50
N ALA A 69 -10.81 -13.95 -9.44
CA ALA A 69 -12.15 -13.43 -9.61
C ALA A 69 -12.51 -12.34 -8.58
N LEU A 70 -12.08 -12.49 -7.33
CA LEU A 70 -12.27 -11.46 -6.29
C LEU A 70 -11.44 -10.19 -6.56
N VAL A 71 -10.21 -10.33 -7.06
CA VAL A 71 -9.41 -9.16 -7.46
C VAL A 71 -10.02 -8.46 -8.68
N GLU A 72 -10.57 -9.19 -9.64
CA GLU A 72 -11.32 -8.62 -10.78
C GLU A 72 -12.61 -7.92 -10.32
N ALA A 73 -13.32 -8.46 -9.33
CA ALA A 73 -14.44 -7.78 -8.70
C ALA A 73 -14.02 -6.46 -8.02
N LEU A 74 -12.86 -6.46 -7.33
CA LEU A 74 -12.29 -5.25 -6.73
C LEU A 74 -11.95 -4.20 -7.80
N ILE A 75 -11.38 -4.61 -8.93
CA ILE A 75 -11.11 -3.71 -10.07
C ILE A 75 -12.42 -3.10 -10.58
N ALA A 76 -13.48 -3.90 -10.73
CA ALA A 76 -14.77 -3.42 -11.19
C ALA A 76 -15.42 -2.42 -10.21
N VAL A 77 -15.30 -2.66 -8.89
CA VAL A 77 -15.74 -1.70 -7.87
C VAL A 77 -14.94 -0.41 -7.98
N PHE A 78 -13.61 -0.50 -8.06
CA PHE A 78 -12.72 0.66 -8.18
C PHE A 78 -13.08 1.51 -9.41
N GLN A 79 -13.27 0.88 -10.57
CA GLN A 79 -13.63 1.58 -11.80
C GLN A 79 -14.98 2.30 -11.70
N ARG A 80 -15.98 1.67 -11.07
CA ARG A 80 -17.30 2.28 -10.85
C ARG A 80 -17.24 3.48 -9.91
N ARG A 81 -16.36 3.46 -8.91
CA ARG A 81 -16.17 4.50 -7.89
C ARG A 81 -14.90 5.32 -8.11
N TYR A 82 -14.38 5.34 -9.33
CA TYR A 82 -13.10 5.96 -9.68
C TYR A 82 -13.02 7.45 -9.31
N ASP A 83 -14.09 8.19 -9.60
CA ASP A 83 -14.15 9.63 -9.33
C ASP A 83 -14.09 9.96 -7.82
N GLU A 84 -14.64 9.09 -6.97
CA GLU A 84 -14.53 9.22 -5.52
C GLU A 84 -13.06 9.12 -5.06
N MET A 85 -12.30 8.19 -5.66
CA MET A 85 -10.87 8.03 -5.38
C MET A 85 -10.07 9.27 -5.84
N VAL A 86 -10.37 9.81 -7.00
CA VAL A 86 -9.73 11.04 -7.50
C VAL A 86 -9.96 12.20 -6.54
N VAL A 87 -11.18 12.37 -6.07
CA VAL A 87 -11.54 13.44 -5.09
C VAL A 87 -10.83 13.21 -3.76
N ALA A 88 -10.80 11.98 -3.25
CA ALA A 88 -10.13 11.64 -2.01
C ALA A 88 -8.63 12.02 -2.05
N ILE A 89 -7.92 11.58 -3.09
CA ILE A 89 -6.49 11.87 -3.27
C ILE A 89 -6.24 13.38 -3.41
N THR A 90 -7.03 14.07 -4.23
CA THR A 90 -6.89 15.53 -4.40
C THR A 90 -7.09 16.25 -3.07
N THR A 91 -8.05 15.80 -2.26
CA THR A 91 -8.41 16.45 -1.00
C THR A 91 -7.34 16.24 0.08
N GLU A 92 -6.89 14.99 0.29
CA GLU A 92 -5.99 14.68 1.41
C GLU A 92 -4.51 14.94 1.11
N MET A 93 -4.10 14.75 -0.14
CA MET A 93 -2.69 14.82 -0.55
C MET A 93 -2.37 16.13 -1.29
N GLY A 94 -3.39 16.84 -1.79
CA GLY A 94 -3.23 18.07 -2.55
C GLY A 94 -2.67 17.87 -3.96
N ALA A 95 -2.73 16.67 -4.51
CA ALA A 95 -2.36 16.48 -5.91
C ALA A 95 -3.32 17.25 -6.83
N PRO A 96 -2.81 17.92 -7.89
CA PRO A 96 -3.68 18.53 -8.89
C PRO A 96 -4.68 17.50 -9.44
N HIS A 97 -5.91 17.92 -9.69
CA HIS A 97 -7.00 17.03 -10.12
C HIS A 97 -6.60 16.14 -11.31
N ASP A 98 -5.91 16.70 -12.31
CA ASP A 98 -5.46 15.93 -13.47
C ASP A 98 -4.39 14.89 -13.12
N LEU A 99 -3.49 15.21 -12.18
CA LEU A 99 -2.51 14.23 -11.67
C LEU A 99 -3.20 13.15 -10.86
N SER A 100 -4.17 13.52 -10.01
CA SER A 100 -4.97 12.57 -9.25
C SER A 100 -5.73 11.61 -10.16
N ARG A 101 -6.35 12.13 -11.23
CA ARG A 101 -7.13 11.33 -12.18
C ARG A 101 -6.27 10.46 -13.08
N ASN A 102 -5.25 11.05 -13.75
CA ASN A 102 -4.55 10.39 -14.85
C ASN A 102 -3.30 9.62 -14.41
N SER A 103 -2.96 9.67 -13.12
CA SER A 103 -1.76 9.02 -12.60
C SER A 103 -1.99 8.37 -11.24
N GLN A 104 -2.38 9.15 -10.20
CA GLN A 104 -2.45 8.65 -8.84
C GLN A 104 -3.53 7.57 -8.68
N ALA A 105 -4.78 7.85 -9.05
CA ALA A 105 -5.90 6.91 -8.94
C ALA A 105 -5.73 5.73 -9.92
N GLU A 106 -5.19 5.99 -11.12
CA GLU A 106 -4.96 4.97 -12.16
C GLU A 106 -4.01 3.86 -11.70
N CYS A 107 -3.08 4.16 -10.81
CA CYS A 107 -2.20 3.13 -10.22
C CYS A 107 -2.99 2.02 -9.52
N GLY A 108 -4.18 2.32 -8.96
CA GLY A 108 -5.02 1.33 -8.28
C GLY A 108 -5.43 0.16 -9.20
N PRO A 109 -6.34 0.40 -10.15
CA PRO A 109 -6.77 -0.65 -11.08
C PRO A 109 -5.61 -1.16 -11.94
N GLY A 110 -4.63 -0.31 -12.29
CA GLY A 110 -3.47 -0.70 -13.07
C GLY A 110 -2.62 -1.79 -12.39
N HIS A 111 -2.24 -1.60 -11.12
CA HIS A 111 -1.50 -2.61 -10.36
C HIS A 111 -2.29 -3.90 -10.14
N LEU A 112 -3.59 -3.78 -9.85
CA LEU A 112 -4.44 -4.94 -9.66
C LEU A 112 -4.58 -5.76 -10.95
N ALA A 113 -4.82 -5.10 -12.10
CA ALA A 113 -4.91 -5.75 -13.42
C ALA A 113 -3.60 -6.42 -13.82
N GLU A 114 -2.46 -5.74 -13.62
CA GLU A 114 -1.15 -6.31 -13.91
C GLU A 114 -0.84 -7.49 -12.99
N THR A 115 -1.25 -7.45 -11.74
CA THR A 115 -1.13 -8.59 -10.82
C THR A 115 -1.93 -9.80 -11.31
N VAL A 116 -3.17 -9.59 -11.77
CA VAL A 116 -3.99 -10.67 -12.35
C VAL A 116 -3.34 -11.24 -13.62
N ARG A 117 -2.84 -10.38 -14.51
CA ARG A 117 -2.12 -10.82 -15.72
C ARG A 117 -0.91 -11.67 -15.36
N ALA A 118 -0.07 -11.18 -14.45
CA ALA A 118 1.13 -11.89 -14.01
C ALA A 118 0.78 -13.23 -13.33
N ALA A 119 -0.29 -13.29 -12.54
CA ALA A 119 -0.72 -14.50 -11.84
C ALA A 119 -1.11 -15.64 -12.80
N ARG A 120 -1.74 -15.30 -13.93
CA ARG A 120 -2.12 -16.26 -14.98
C ARG A 120 -0.93 -16.82 -15.76
N GLU A 121 0.15 -16.06 -15.86
CA GLU A 121 1.38 -16.47 -16.55
C GLU A 121 2.39 -17.13 -15.61
N PHE A 122 2.23 -16.95 -14.28
CA PHE A 122 3.18 -17.43 -13.30
C PHE A 122 3.09 -18.94 -13.13
N VAL A 123 4.25 -19.61 -13.12
CA VAL A 123 4.35 -21.05 -12.93
C VAL A 123 4.38 -21.36 -11.42
N TRP A 124 3.22 -21.62 -10.84
CA TRP A 124 3.05 -21.88 -9.40
C TRP A 124 3.68 -23.18 -8.94
N GLU A 125 3.69 -24.19 -9.83
CA GLU A 125 4.27 -25.51 -9.56
C GLU A 125 5.07 -25.97 -10.75
N ARG A 126 6.25 -26.54 -10.52
CA ARG A 126 7.05 -27.14 -11.59
C ARG A 126 7.90 -28.29 -11.08
N PRO A 127 8.07 -29.38 -11.87
CA PRO A 127 9.01 -30.44 -11.54
C PRO A 127 10.45 -29.91 -11.54
N ILE A 128 11.25 -30.42 -10.60
CA ILE A 128 12.69 -30.17 -10.54
C ILE A 128 13.44 -31.50 -10.34
N GLY A 129 14.44 -31.77 -11.18
CA GLY A 129 15.25 -32.98 -11.07
C GLY A 129 14.44 -34.28 -11.14
N SER A 130 14.85 -35.30 -10.41
CA SER A 130 14.27 -36.62 -10.44
C SER A 130 13.17 -36.78 -9.36
N GLY A 131 11.97 -36.26 -9.63
CA GLY A 131 10.77 -36.55 -8.83
C GLY A 131 10.47 -35.54 -7.71
N ALA A 132 11.18 -34.44 -7.63
CA ALA A 132 10.83 -33.32 -6.75
C ALA A 132 9.91 -32.30 -7.45
N LEU A 133 9.06 -31.60 -6.69
CA LEU A 133 8.20 -30.53 -7.14
C LEU A 133 8.57 -29.25 -6.41
N LEU A 134 8.80 -28.16 -7.16
CA LEU A 134 8.89 -26.81 -6.62
C LEU A 134 7.48 -26.23 -6.57
N VAL A 135 7.04 -25.82 -5.38
CA VAL A 135 5.74 -25.21 -5.15
C VAL A 135 5.92 -23.81 -4.56
N HIS A 136 5.19 -22.82 -5.09
CA HIS A 136 5.12 -21.50 -4.54
C HIS A 136 3.88 -21.37 -3.66
N GLU A 137 4.08 -21.13 -2.36
CA GLU A 137 3.03 -21.03 -1.36
C GLU A 137 2.94 -19.61 -0.78
N ALA A 138 1.78 -19.29 -0.18
CA ALA A 138 1.59 -18.03 0.53
C ALA A 138 2.57 -17.89 1.69
N VAL A 139 3.14 -16.69 1.86
CA VAL A 139 4.12 -16.44 2.93
C VAL A 139 3.49 -16.45 4.33
N GLY A 140 2.19 -16.15 4.43
CA GLY A 140 1.47 -16.04 5.69
C GLY A 140 0.72 -14.73 5.86
N VAL A 141 0.70 -14.21 7.08
CA VAL A 141 0.13 -12.92 7.45
C VAL A 141 1.12 -11.80 7.13
N CYS A 142 0.71 -10.84 6.31
CA CYS A 142 1.52 -9.71 5.88
C CYS A 142 1.07 -8.41 6.57
N VAL A 143 1.99 -7.67 7.16
CA VAL A 143 1.78 -6.28 7.56
C VAL A 143 2.27 -5.37 6.44
N LEU A 144 1.37 -4.54 5.92
CA LEU A 144 1.62 -3.62 4.80
C LEU A 144 1.52 -2.18 5.31
N ILE A 145 2.66 -1.48 5.38
CA ILE A 145 2.73 -0.10 5.87
C ILE A 145 3.04 0.82 4.71
N THR A 146 2.21 1.83 4.46
CA THR A 146 2.31 2.70 3.29
C THR A 146 2.41 4.18 3.65
N PRO A 147 3.15 4.97 2.85
CA PRO A 147 3.25 6.42 3.00
C PRO A 147 2.07 7.15 2.34
N TRP A 148 2.13 8.48 2.38
CA TRP A 148 1.07 9.39 1.91
C TRP A 148 1.26 9.92 0.49
N ASN A 149 2.47 9.86 -0.06
CA ASN A 149 2.83 10.60 -1.27
C ASN A 149 2.27 10.02 -2.59
N TRP A 150 2.06 8.71 -2.65
CA TRP A 150 1.38 7.98 -3.73
C TRP A 150 0.46 6.93 -3.10
N PRO A 151 -0.61 7.36 -2.40
CA PRO A 151 -1.33 6.49 -1.46
C PRO A 151 -1.86 5.22 -2.13
N ILE A 152 -2.58 5.33 -3.24
CA ILE A 152 -3.16 4.17 -3.92
C ILE A 152 -2.12 3.32 -4.65
N ASN A 153 -1.10 3.94 -5.24
CA ASN A 153 0.02 3.21 -5.83
C ASN A 153 0.66 2.26 -4.80
N GLN A 154 0.96 2.78 -3.62
CA GLN A 154 1.62 2.00 -2.56
C GLN A 154 0.72 0.91 -1.98
N LEU A 155 -0.58 1.18 -1.85
CA LEU A 155 -1.56 0.20 -1.39
C LEU A 155 -1.73 -0.94 -2.42
N ALA A 156 -2.08 -0.61 -3.66
CA ALA A 156 -2.41 -1.59 -4.68
C ALA A 156 -1.21 -2.48 -5.06
N ALA A 157 0.00 -1.89 -5.14
CA ALA A 157 1.23 -2.63 -5.43
C ALA A 157 1.60 -3.67 -4.37
N LYS A 158 1.11 -3.53 -3.13
CA LYS A 158 1.33 -4.51 -2.06
C LYS A 158 0.13 -5.45 -1.90
N ILE A 159 -1.08 -4.92 -1.92
CA ILE A 159 -2.32 -5.68 -1.65
C ILE A 159 -2.61 -6.67 -2.78
N GLY A 160 -2.51 -6.25 -4.04
CA GLY A 160 -2.79 -7.11 -5.19
C GLY A 160 -1.98 -8.40 -5.16
N PRO A 161 -0.64 -8.34 -5.16
CA PRO A 161 0.20 -9.53 -5.09
C PRO A 161 -0.04 -10.39 -3.83
N ALA A 162 -0.27 -9.77 -2.67
CA ALA A 162 -0.54 -10.49 -1.44
C ALA A 162 -1.86 -11.28 -1.52
N LEU A 163 -2.93 -10.69 -2.05
CA LEU A 163 -4.21 -11.36 -2.28
C LEU A 163 -4.05 -12.55 -3.23
N ILE A 164 -3.41 -12.33 -4.37
CA ILE A 164 -3.20 -13.38 -5.39
C ILE A 164 -2.33 -14.51 -4.87
N ALA A 165 -1.28 -14.21 -4.09
CA ALA A 165 -0.43 -15.23 -3.48
C ALA A 165 -1.12 -16.03 -2.37
N GLY A 166 -2.32 -15.63 -1.92
CA GLY A 166 -3.05 -16.30 -0.84
C GLY A 166 -2.63 -15.84 0.55
N CYS A 167 -1.97 -14.69 0.68
CA CYS A 167 -1.65 -14.08 1.96
C CYS A 167 -2.86 -13.32 2.53
N THR A 168 -2.99 -13.33 3.84
CA THR A 168 -3.86 -12.40 4.57
C THR A 168 -3.07 -11.20 5.06
N MET A 169 -3.74 -10.10 5.38
CA MET A 169 -3.00 -8.88 5.63
C MET A 169 -3.62 -7.92 6.64
N VAL A 170 -2.75 -7.13 7.25
CA VAL A 170 -3.09 -5.92 7.99
C VAL A 170 -2.42 -4.73 7.30
N VAL A 171 -3.22 -3.79 6.83
CA VAL A 171 -2.78 -2.58 6.14
C VAL A 171 -2.79 -1.41 7.11
N LYS A 172 -1.65 -0.73 7.24
CA LYS A 172 -1.51 0.53 7.97
C LYS A 172 -1.15 1.65 6.99
N PRO A 173 -2.11 2.44 6.52
CA PRO A 173 -1.82 3.62 5.69
C PRO A 173 -1.23 4.75 6.54
N SER A 174 -0.67 5.75 5.87
CA SER A 174 -0.29 6.99 6.57
C SER A 174 -1.53 7.70 7.11
N GLU A 175 -1.43 8.20 8.32
CA GLU A 175 -2.45 9.05 8.96
C GLU A 175 -2.64 10.38 8.24
N VAL A 176 -1.67 10.79 7.42
CA VAL A 176 -1.72 12.04 6.62
C VAL A 176 -2.64 11.89 5.39
N ALA A 177 -2.76 10.68 4.84
CA ALA A 177 -3.59 10.39 3.68
C ALA A 177 -4.54 9.20 3.97
N PRO A 178 -5.56 9.39 4.81
CA PRO A 178 -6.45 8.32 5.25
C PRO A 178 -7.65 8.07 4.35
N LEU A 179 -8.11 9.09 3.58
CA LEU A 179 -9.36 9.02 2.81
C LEU A 179 -9.29 7.98 1.69
N SER A 180 -8.20 7.99 0.91
CA SER A 180 -8.02 7.02 -0.17
C SER A 180 -7.88 5.59 0.34
N ALA A 181 -7.23 5.40 1.49
CA ALA A 181 -7.11 4.08 2.12
C ALA A 181 -8.45 3.58 2.69
N GLN A 182 -9.22 4.48 3.31
CA GLN A 182 -10.58 4.21 3.78
C GLN A 182 -11.46 3.75 2.60
N LEU A 183 -11.46 4.52 1.52
CA LEU A 183 -12.24 4.24 0.32
C LEU A 183 -11.81 2.92 -0.32
N PHE A 184 -10.51 2.62 -0.34
CA PHE A 184 -10.02 1.34 -0.83
C PHE A 184 -10.52 0.15 0.01
N ALA A 185 -10.59 0.30 1.33
CA ALA A 185 -11.15 -0.72 2.23
C ALA A 185 -12.66 -0.92 1.98
N GLU A 186 -13.41 0.15 1.68
CA GLU A 186 -14.80 0.04 1.25
C GLU A 186 -14.92 -0.76 -0.06
N PHE A 187 -14.02 -0.52 -1.03
CA PHE A 187 -14.00 -1.30 -2.28
C PHE A 187 -13.73 -2.78 -2.03
N VAL A 188 -12.82 -3.10 -1.11
CA VAL A 188 -12.54 -4.50 -0.71
C VAL A 188 -13.77 -5.14 -0.07
N ALA A 189 -14.45 -4.43 0.83
CA ALA A 189 -15.69 -4.91 1.45
C ALA A 189 -16.79 -5.15 0.41
N GLU A 190 -16.98 -4.22 -0.53
CA GLU A 190 -17.97 -4.32 -1.61
C GLU A 190 -17.65 -5.43 -2.61
N ALA A 191 -16.35 -5.71 -2.85
CA ALA A 191 -15.91 -6.82 -3.71
C ALA A 191 -16.15 -8.21 -3.10
N GLY A 192 -16.45 -8.30 -1.81
CA GLY A 192 -16.87 -9.53 -1.14
C GLY A 192 -15.72 -10.44 -0.70
N PHE A 193 -14.56 -9.90 -0.38
CA PHE A 193 -13.49 -10.70 0.23
C PHE A 193 -13.91 -11.28 1.58
N PRO A 194 -13.49 -12.51 1.90
CA PRO A 194 -13.80 -13.11 3.21
C PRO A 194 -13.26 -12.25 4.38
N ALA A 195 -14.02 -12.23 5.47
CA ALA A 195 -13.65 -11.54 6.70
C ALA A 195 -12.24 -11.92 7.17
N GLY A 196 -11.42 -10.96 7.54
CA GLY A 196 -10.06 -11.16 8.02
C GLY A 196 -8.98 -11.31 6.93
N VAL A 197 -9.34 -11.56 5.66
CA VAL A 197 -8.36 -11.60 4.55
C VAL A 197 -7.66 -10.26 4.38
N PHE A 198 -8.42 -9.19 4.47
CA PHE A 198 -7.94 -7.81 4.46
C PHE A 198 -8.41 -7.10 5.72
N ASN A 199 -7.50 -6.40 6.41
CA ASN A 199 -7.79 -5.57 7.56
C ASN A 199 -7.11 -4.21 7.39
N LEU A 200 -7.82 -3.12 7.70
CA LEU A 200 -7.31 -1.75 7.69
C LEU A 200 -7.23 -1.22 9.13
N VAL A 201 -6.04 -0.81 9.55
CA VAL A 201 -5.80 -0.23 10.87
C VAL A 201 -5.33 1.22 10.70
N HIS A 202 -6.19 2.16 11.05
CA HIS A 202 -5.80 3.55 11.16
C HIS A 202 -5.03 3.79 12.46
N GLY A 203 -3.86 4.41 12.35
CA GLY A 203 -3.03 4.69 13.52
C GLY A 203 -1.75 5.42 13.13
N THR A 204 -1.14 6.10 14.08
CA THR A 204 0.16 6.71 13.83
C THR A 204 1.25 5.65 13.68
N GLY A 205 2.31 6.00 12.94
CA GLY A 205 3.45 5.09 12.78
C GLY A 205 4.05 4.66 14.12
N ALA A 206 4.12 5.57 15.11
CA ALA A 206 4.64 5.28 16.45
C ALA A 206 3.62 4.53 17.35
N GLY A 207 2.31 4.74 17.12
CA GLY A 207 1.27 4.15 17.96
C GLY A 207 1.05 2.66 17.72
N VAL A 208 0.85 2.26 16.46
CA VAL A 208 0.55 0.87 16.11
C VAL A 208 1.70 0.13 15.42
N GLY A 209 2.66 0.88 14.83
CA GLY A 209 3.78 0.30 14.08
C GLY A 209 4.59 -0.74 14.87
N PRO A 210 5.04 -0.44 16.09
CA PRO A 210 5.79 -1.40 16.91
C PRO A 210 5.02 -2.71 17.17
N THR A 211 3.73 -2.61 17.53
CA THR A 211 2.88 -3.79 17.76
C THR A 211 2.76 -4.64 16.49
N LEU A 212 2.49 -4.03 15.34
CA LEU A 212 2.34 -4.74 14.08
C LEU A 212 3.66 -5.40 13.62
N THR A 213 4.77 -4.69 13.71
CA THR A 213 6.06 -5.16 13.18
C THR A 213 6.73 -6.21 14.05
N ALA A 214 6.50 -6.18 15.37
CA ALA A 214 7.03 -7.15 16.31
C ALA A 214 6.08 -8.34 16.58
N HIS A 215 4.84 -8.31 16.08
CA HIS A 215 3.82 -9.29 16.42
C HIS A 215 4.23 -10.72 16.02
N PRO A 216 4.16 -11.73 16.92
CA PRO A 216 4.66 -13.09 16.66
C PRO A 216 3.91 -13.82 15.55
N GLU A 217 2.63 -13.50 15.31
CA GLU A 217 1.80 -14.12 14.26
C GLU A 217 1.88 -13.41 12.90
N VAL A 218 2.80 -12.46 12.73
CA VAL A 218 3.11 -11.82 11.44
C VAL A 218 4.31 -12.53 10.82
N ASP A 219 4.19 -12.92 9.56
CA ASP A 219 5.23 -13.64 8.80
C ASP A 219 6.06 -12.71 7.92
N MET A 220 5.48 -11.60 7.46
CA MET A 220 6.15 -10.63 6.60
C MET A 220 5.73 -9.20 6.90
N VAL A 221 6.69 -8.28 6.84
CA VAL A 221 6.44 -6.83 6.85
C VAL A 221 6.89 -6.22 5.54
N SER A 222 5.97 -5.58 4.82
CA SER A 222 6.28 -4.74 3.65
C SER A 222 6.07 -3.28 4.03
N PHE A 223 7.17 -2.54 4.08
CA PHE A 223 7.20 -1.14 4.50
C PHE A 223 7.65 -0.22 3.37
N THR A 224 6.94 0.87 3.18
CA THR A 224 7.39 1.99 2.35
C THR A 224 7.39 3.27 3.19
N GLY A 225 8.52 3.97 3.23
CA GLY A 225 8.65 5.20 4.01
C GLY A 225 10.10 5.68 4.17
N SER A 226 10.41 6.31 5.31
CA SER A 226 11.74 6.82 5.57
C SER A 226 12.76 5.72 5.91
N THR A 227 14.03 5.95 5.59
CA THR A 227 15.14 5.05 5.96
C THR A 227 15.19 4.82 7.48
N ALA A 228 14.99 5.87 8.27
CA ALA A 228 15.00 5.76 9.73
C ALA A 228 13.92 4.80 10.25
N ALA A 229 12.68 4.92 9.73
CA ALA A 229 11.59 4.00 10.09
C ALA A 229 11.84 2.58 9.56
N GLY A 230 12.39 2.43 8.35
CA GLY A 230 12.76 1.11 7.80
C GLY A 230 13.78 0.36 8.65
N ILE A 231 14.75 1.06 9.23
CA ILE A 231 15.70 0.48 10.18
C ILE A 231 14.99 -0.04 11.44
N LEU A 232 14.02 0.72 11.98
CA LEU A 232 13.24 0.29 13.14
C LEU A 232 12.37 -0.93 12.83
N VAL A 233 11.72 -0.94 11.66
CA VAL A 233 10.94 -2.09 11.17
C VAL A 233 11.81 -3.34 11.06
N SER A 234 12.99 -3.23 10.44
CA SER A 234 13.91 -4.36 10.29
C SER A 234 14.38 -4.91 11.64
N LYS A 235 14.68 -4.04 12.60
CA LYS A 235 15.06 -4.47 13.95
C LYS A 235 13.93 -5.20 14.67
N ALA A 236 12.71 -4.65 14.63
CA ALA A 236 11.54 -5.26 15.27
C ALA A 236 11.16 -6.62 14.64
N ALA A 237 11.35 -6.76 13.33
CA ALA A 237 11.07 -8.00 12.61
C ALA A 237 12.09 -9.11 12.87
N ALA A 238 13.31 -8.77 13.29
CA ALA A 238 14.41 -9.72 13.45
C ALA A 238 14.16 -10.75 14.55
N ASP A 239 13.49 -10.39 15.64
CA ASP A 239 13.26 -11.25 16.81
C ASP A 239 12.49 -12.54 16.48
N THR A 240 11.69 -12.52 15.42
CA THR A 240 10.93 -13.69 14.94
C THR A 240 11.29 -14.10 13.51
N VAL A 241 12.41 -13.58 12.99
CA VAL A 241 12.95 -13.91 11.66
C VAL A 241 11.93 -13.66 10.53
N LYS A 242 11.09 -12.63 10.67
CA LYS A 242 10.10 -12.24 9.64
C LYS A 242 10.78 -11.85 8.33
N ARG A 243 10.12 -12.11 7.23
CA ARG A 243 10.51 -11.51 5.94
C ARG A 243 10.25 -10.01 5.98
N VAL A 244 11.19 -9.23 5.46
CA VAL A 244 11.07 -7.76 5.38
C VAL A 244 11.33 -7.32 3.96
N SER A 245 10.41 -6.50 3.42
CA SER A 245 10.57 -5.79 2.16
C SER A 245 10.50 -4.29 2.43
N LEU A 246 11.54 -3.55 2.05
CA LEU A 246 11.66 -2.12 2.32
C LEU A 246 11.72 -1.36 1.01
N GLU A 247 10.80 -0.39 0.86
CA GLU A 247 10.86 0.65 -0.16
C GLU A 247 11.12 1.97 0.55
N LEU A 248 12.25 2.60 0.27
CA LEU A 248 12.74 3.74 1.03
C LEU A 248 12.96 4.97 0.15
N GLY A 249 13.19 6.12 0.80
CA GLY A 249 13.52 7.35 0.10
C GLY A 249 14.84 7.26 -0.65
N GLY A 250 14.94 8.03 -1.72
CA GLY A 250 16.13 8.08 -2.56
C GLY A 250 16.43 9.47 -3.10
N LYS A 251 17.55 9.56 -3.79
CA LYS A 251 18.00 10.71 -4.58
C LYS A 251 18.49 10.18 -5.92
N SER A 252 17.55 9.75 -6.77
CA SER A 252 17.86 9.12 -8.06
C SER A 252 18.65 10.05 -8.98
N PRO A 253 19.60 9.53 -9.78
CA PRO A 253 20.30 10.33 -10.77
C PRO A 253 19.48 10.49 -12.05
N ASN A 254 19.57 11.64 -12.69
CA ASN A 254 19.27 11.86 -14.10
C ASN A 254 20.58 12.03 -14.82
N ILE A 255 20.96 11.07 -15.65
CA ILE A 255 22.27 11.04 -16.32
C ILE A 255 22.09 11.50 -17.76
N VAL A 256 22.84 12.51 -18.19
CA VAL A 256 22.79 13.12 -19.52
C VAL A 256 24.18 13.01 -20.15
N PHE A 257 24.27 12.24 -21.24
CA PHE A 257 25.47 12.10 -22.06
C PHE A 257 25.48 13.14 -23.20
N ASP A 258 26.62 13.33 -23.85
CA ASP A 258 26.80 14.34 -24.91
C ASP A 258 26.00 14.05 -26.19
N ASP A 259 25.67 12.79 -26.45
CA ASP A 259 24.81 12.36 -27.56
C ASP A 259 23.31 12.51 -27.27
N ALA A 260 22.92 12.90 -26.04
CA ALA A 260 21.54 13.17 -25.70
C ALA A 260 21.07 14.48 -26.34
N GLY A 261 19.84 14.51 -26.85
CA GLY A 261 19.20 15.78 -27.24
C GLY A 261 18.99 16.66 -25.99
N LEU A 262 19.89 17.57 -25.72
CA LEU A 262 20.03 18.30 -24.45
C LEU A 262 18.73 18.96 -23.99
N ASP A 263 18.05 19.72 -24.89
CA ASP A 263 16.78 20.39 -24.56
C ASP A 263 15.69 19.40 -24.11
N ALA A 264 15.58 18.26 -24.80
CA ALA A 264 14.62 17.22 -24.48
C ALA A 264 14.98 16.51 -23.17
N ALA A 265 16.26 16.22 -22.93
CA ALA A 265 16.78 15.57 -21.74
C ALA A 265 16.56 16.44 -20.50
N VAL A 266 16.89 17.73 -20.57
CA VAL A 266 16.69 18.71 -19.49
C VAL A 266 15.19 18.89 -19.20
N THR A 267 14.38 19.15 -20.24
CA THR A 267 12.93 19.34 -20.07
C THR A 267 12.27 18.11 -19.43
N ARG A 268 12.61 16.90 -19.88
CA ARG A 268 12.08 15.64 -19.34
C ARG A 268 12.56 15.44 -17.89
N GLY A 269 13.84 15.67 -17.63
CA GLY A 269 14.44 15.53 -16.31
C GLY A 269 13.81 16.46 -15.29
N VAL A 270 13.60 17.73 -15.63
CA VAL A 270 12.94 18.71 -14.77
C VAL A 270 11.48 18.31 -14.50
N ARG A 271 10.72 17.98 -15.55
CA ARG A 271 9.32 17.51 -15.39
C ARG A 271 9.22 16.30 -14.49
N HIS A 272 10.10 15.32 -14.65
CA HIS A 272 10.11 14.11 -13.82
C HIS A 272 10.50 14.44 -12.37
N CYS A 273 11.51 15.27 -12.16
CA CYS A 273 11.95 15.67 -10.83
C CYS A 273 10.84 16.36 -10.02
N PHE A 274 10.07 17.24 -10.67
CA PHE A 274 9.03 18.03 -10.03
C PHE A 274 7.61 17.44 -10.16
N ASN A 275 7.47 16.27 -10.80
CA ASN A 275 6.21 15.55 -10.80
C ASN A 275 5.78 15.26 -9.36
N ASN A 276 4.48 15.36 -9.08
CA ASN A 276 3.94 15.21 -7.71
C ASN A 276 4.63 16.15 -6.69
N THR A 277 4.99 17.36 -7.11
CA THR A 277 5.70 18.36 -6.29
C THR A 277 7.06 17.86 -5.77
N GLY A 278 7.71 16.96 -6.52
CA GLY A 278 8.97 16.31 -6.11
C GLY A 278 8.82 15.25 -5.02
N GLN A 279 7.60 14.88 -4.68
CA GLN A 279 7.27 13.98 -3.57
C GLN A 279 7.24 12.50 -3.99
N SER A 280 8.25 12.07 -4.76
CA SER A 280 8.39 10.68 -5.23
C SER A 280 9.74 10.12 -4.81
N CYS A 281 9.77 8.88 -4.32
CA CYS A 281 11.00 8.21 -3.87
C CYS A 281 12.03 8.07 -5.00
N ASN A 282 11.57 7.97 -6.25
CA ASN A 282 12.37 7.85 -7.46
C ASN A 282 12.60 9.18 -8.19
N ALA A 283 12.23 10.33 -7.61
CA ALA A 283 12.45 11.63 -8.24
C ALA A 283 13.93 11.82 -8.59
N PRO A 284 14.29 12.13 -9.85
CA PRO A 284 15.67 12.26 -10.29
C PRO A 284 16.24 13.64 -9.90
N THR A 285 16.48 13.80 -8.59
CA THR A 285 16.86 15.08 -7.97
C THR A 285 18.32 15.46 -8.17
N ARG A 286 19.12 14.60 -8.80
CA ARG A 286 20.53 14.87 -9.14
C ARG A 286 20.69 14.75 -10.65
N MET A 287 20.94 15.87 -11.32
CA MET A 287 21.28 15.85 -12.74
C MET A 287 22.79 15.76 -12.89
N LEU A 288 23.27 14.67 -13.46
CA LEU A 288 24.68 14.42 -13.77
C LEU A 288 24.86 14.59 -15.28
N VAL A 289 25.55 15.63 -15.66
CA VAL A 289 25.75 16.00 -17.06
C VAL A 289 27.20 15.70 -17.45
N GLU A 290 27.40 15.01 -18.57
CA GLU A 290 28.72 14.80 -19.12
C GLU A 290 29.39 16.14 -19.46
N GLN A 291 30.68 16.26 -19.21
CA GLN A 291 31.38 17.55 -19.35
C GLN A 291 31.38 18.09 -20.78
N SER A 292 31.23 17.22 -21.76
CA SER A 292 31.17 17.57 -23.20
C SER A 292 29.77 17.94 -23.71
N ALA A 293 28.74 17.76 -22.89
CA ALA A 293 27.32 18.01 -23.25
C ALA A 293 26.93 19.51 -23.13
#